data_70be32acc600e2934b430740f92b56da
#
_entry.id   70be32acc600e2934b430740f92b56da
#
_cell.length_a   1.000
_cell.length_b   1.000
_cell.length_c   1.000
_cell.angle_alpha   90.00
_cell.angle_beta   90.00
_cell.angle_gamma   90.00
#
_symmetry.space_group_name_H-M   'P 1'
#
loop_
_entity.id
_entity.type
_entity.pdbx_description
1 polymer ?
#
loop_
_entity_poly.entity_id
_entity_poly.type
_entity_poly.pdbx_seq_one_letter_code
_entity_poly.pdbx_strand_id
1 'polypeptide(L)'
;MKRNSIFKTLFSAMTLVAVASCSDWTDVESIKLNTPTIEEQNPELYAQYVKSLNEFKTSEHQVVITSIDNVSTIPTSRSQHLTDMPDSIDYICLNNIMEVSEVNASEMEEVRRLGTKVLGLVDFDKIESAWKKILDEEAANVQTVSDETENEGEEEPVDNATRFIEY
;
A
#
# COMPACT_ATOMS: atom_id res chain seq x y z
N MET A 1 -38.24 -40.67 -49.67
CA MET A 1 -37.61 -40.50 -48.33
C MET A 1 -36.23 -39.85 -48.33
N LYS A 2 -35.71 -39.36 -49.45
CA LYS A 2 -34.34 -38.70 -49.50
C LYS A 2 -34.35 -37.20 -49.19
N ARG A 3 -35.48 -36.50 -49.36
CA ARG A 3 -35.58 -35.04 -49.22
C ARG A 3 -35.44 -34.51 -47.77
N ASN A 4 -35.85 -35.29 -46.78
CA ASN A 4 -35.75 -34.93 -45.35
C ASN A 4 -34.37 -35.13 -44.77
N SER A 5 -33.53 -35.95 -45.37
CA SER A 5 -32.12 -36.18 -44.95
C SER A 5 -31.26 -34.98 -45.33
N ILE A 6 -31.45 -34.41 -46.50
CA ILE A 6 -30.69 -33.25 -47.03
C ILE A 6 -31.01 -31.99 -46.17
N PHE A 7 -32.27 -31.81 -45.78
CA PHE A 7 -32.67 -30.70 -44.88
C PHE A 7 -32.04 -30.83 -43.50
N LYS A 8 -31.93 -32.02 -42.94
CA LYS A 8 -31.30 -32.27 -41.64
C LYS A 8 -29.80 -32.03 -41.68
N THR A 9 -29.13 -32.42 -42.75
CA THR A 9 -27.69 -32.18 -42.92
C THR A 9 -27.37 -30.70 -43.18
N LEU A 10 -28.20 -29.99 -43.96
CA LEU A 10 -28.07 -28.54 -44.16
C LEU A 10 -28.30 -27.76 -42.87
N PHE A 11 -29.31 -28.12 -42.09
CA PHE A 11 -29.61 -27.48 -40.81
C PHE A 11 -28.53 -27.72 -39.76
N SER A 12 -27.95 -28.93 -39.72
CA SER A 12 -26.81 -29.27 -38.83
C SER A 12 -25.51 -28.54 -39.23
N ALA A 13 -25.27 -28.31 -40.50
CA ALA A 13 -24.12 -27.56 -40.97
C ALA A 13 -24.26 -26.06 -40.69
N MET A 14 -25.47 -25.51 -40.76
CA MET A 14 -25.74 -24.10 -40.48
C MET A 14 -25.66 -23.77 -38.98
N THR A 15 -26.01 -24.70 -38.07
CA THR A 15 -25.82 -24.54 -36.64
C THR A 15 -24.37 -24.62 -36.21
N LEU A 16 -23.51 -25.39 -36.88
CA LEU A 16 -22.08 -25.48 -36.58
C LEU A 16 -21.30 -24.20 -36.97
N VAL A 17 -21.73 -23.50 -38.00
CA VAL A 17 -21.12 -22.21 -38.39
C VAL A 17 -21.50 -21.08 -37.44
N ALA A 18 -22.69 -21.12 -36.83
CA ALA A 18 -23.15 -20.08 -35.92
C ALA A 18 -22.39 -20.06 -34.57
N VAL A 19 -21.86 -21.21 -34.08
CA VAL A 19 -21.09 -21.26 -32.83
C VAL A 19 -19.60 -20.92 -33.02
N ALA A 20 -19.07 -20.94 -34.25
CA ALA A 20 -17.69 -20.54 -34.51
C ALA A 20 -17.53 -19.02 -34.62
N SER A 21 -18.62 -18.28 -34.76
CA SER A 21 -18.57 -16.79 -34.89
C SER A 21 -18.52 -16.02 -33.57
N CYS A 22 -18.64 -16.70 -32.42
CA CYS A 22 -18.68 -16.01 -31.11
C CYS A 22 -17.35 -16.04 -30.34
N SER A 23 -16.29 -16.64 -30.88
CA SER A 23 -15.00 -16.72 -30.16
C SER A 23 -14.19 -15.42 -30.20
N ASP A 24 -14.53 -14.52 -31.10
CA ASP A 24 -13.73 -13.28 -31.30
C ASP A 24 -14.23 -12.08 -30.47
N TRP A 25 -15.35 -12.24 -29.74
CA TRP A 25 -15.94 -11.14 -28.97
C TRP A 25 -15.54 -11.15 -27.46
N THR A 26 -14.78 -12.13 -27.00
CA THR A 26 -14.41 -12.28 -25.58
C THR A 26 -12.95 -11.93 -25.31
N ASP A 27 -12.12 -11.73 -26.31
CA ASP A 27 -10.80 -11.15 -26.08
C ASP A 27 -10.94 -9.65 -25.86
N VAL A 28 -11.03 -9.29 -24.59
CA VAL A 28 -10.84 -7.90 -24.15
C VAL A 28 -9.39 -7.56 -24.44
N GLU A 29 -9.10 -7.05 -25.63
CA GLU A 29 -7.83 -6.41 -25.88
C GLU A 29 -7.70 -5.28 -24.85
N SER A 30 -6.77 -5.42 -23.92
CA SER A 30 -6.41 -4.34 -23.01
C SER A 30 -5.79 -3.22 -23.84
N ILE A 31 -6.62 -2.27 -24.27
CA ILE A 31 -6.14 -1.05 -24.91
C ILE A 31 -5.32 -0.34 -23.84
N LYS A 32 -3.99 -0.35 -24.01
CA LYS A 32 -3.12 0.52 -23.22
C LYS A 32 -3.42 1.95 -23.63
N LEU A 33 -4.35 2.58 -22.93
CA LEU A 33 -4.59 4.00 -23.06
C LEU A 33 -3.35 4.70 -22.49
N ASN A 34 -2.44 5.07 -23.35
CA ASN A 34 -1.35 5.96 -23.00
C ASN A 34 -1.90 7.38 -22.93
N THR A 35 -2.64 7.65 -21.85
CA THR A 35 -3.10 9.00 -21.55
C THR A 35 -1.94 9.74 -20.91
N PRO A 36 -1.41 10.80 -21.54
CA PRO A 36 -0.34 11.59 -20.94
C PRO A 36 -0.83 12.20 -19.62
N THR A 37 0.03 12.27 -18.63
CA THR A 37 -0.25 12.93 -17.36
C THR A 37 -0.47 14.43 -17.56
N ILE A 38 -1.06 15.11 -16.58
CA ILE A 38 -1.27 16.58 -16.64
C ILE A 38 0.08 17.30 -16.81
N GLU A 39 1.13 16.80 -16.17
CA GLU A 39 2.49 17.29 -16.27
C GLU A 39 3.03 17.17 -17.70
N GLU A 40 2.81 16.03 -18.36
CA GLU A 40 3.26 15.79 -19.74
C GLU A 40 2.46 16.61 -20.76
N GLN A 41 1.18 16.87 -20.50
CA GLN A 41 0.33 17.65 -21.40
C GLN A 41 0.72 19.13 -21.45
N ASN A 42 1.05 19.72 -20.30
CA ASN A 42 1.47 21.12 -20.20
C ASN A 42 2.45 21.32 -19.03
N PRO A 43 3.73 21.03 -19.22
CA PRO A 43 4.73 21.11 -18.16
C PRO A 43 4.86 22.49 -17.53
N GLU A 44 4.72 23.57 -18.33
CA GLU A 44 4.83 24.93 -17.82
C GLU A 44 3.67 25.30 -16.90
N LEU A 45 2.45 24.99 -17.28
CA LEU A 45 1.27 25.22 -16.46
C LEU A 45 1.30 24.37 -15.18
N TYR A 46 1.75 23.13 -15.29
CA TYR A 46 1.92 22.25 -14.14
C TYR A 46 2.98 22.80 -13.15
N ALA A 47 4.10 23.30 -13.63
CA ALA A 47 5.10 23.93 -12.78
C ALA A 47 4.57 25.18 -12.06
N GLN A 48 3.74 26.00 -12.73
CA GLN A 48 3.07 27.15 -12.10
C GLN A 48 2.07 26.70 -11.04
N TYR A 49 1.31 25.62 -11.30
CA TYR A 49 0.39 25.03 -10.34
C TYR A 49 1.13 24.55 -9.08
N VAL A 50 2.19 23.74 -9.22
CA VAL A 50 2.99 23.24 -8.11
C VAL A 50 3.59 24.39 -7.28
N LYS A 51 4.07 25.43 -7.95
CA LYS A 51 4.58 26.63 -7.26
C LYS A 51 3.48 27.30 -6.43
N SER A 52 2.31 27.56 -7.02
CA SER A 52 1.20 28.19 -6.32
C SER A 52 0.68 27.33 -5.15
N LEU A 53 0.67 26.01 -5.31
CA LEU A 53 0.30 25.08 -4.26
C LEU A 53 1.28 25.12 -3.08
N ASN A 54 2.58 25.14 -3.35
CA ASN A 54 3.61 25.29 -2.30
C ASN A 54 3.54 26.64 -1.59
N GLU A 55 3.28 27.73 -2.33
CA GLU A 55 3.07 29.06 -1.76
C GLU A 55 1.82 29.06 -0.86
N PHE A 56 0.72 28.46 -1.28
CA PHE A 56 -0.47 28.30 -0.47
C PHE A 56 -0.19 27.54 0.83
N LYS A 57 0.47 26.37 0.76
CA LYS A 57 0.79 25.54 1.93
C LYS A 57 1.76 26.18 2.92
N THR A 58 2.52 27.18 2.48
CA THR A 58 3.42 27.97 3.35
C THR A 58 2.78 29.25 3.89
N SER A 59 1.63 29.66 3.34
CA SER A 59 0.88 30.82 3.81
C SER A 59 0.04 30.49 5.06
N GLU A 60 -0.52 31.51 5.69
CA GLU A 60 -1.46 31.32 6.79
C GLU A 60 -2.81 30.83 6.24
N HIS A 61 -3.20 29.61 6.57
CA HIS A 61 -4.45 28.98 6.15
C HIS A 61 -4.91 27.92 7.14
N GLN A 62 -6.12 27.38 6.94
CA GLN A 62 -6.62 26.25 7.73
C GLN A 62 -5.89 24.98 7.31
N VAL A 63 -5.13 24.39 8.22
CA VAL A 63 -4.34 23.17 7.98
C VAL A 63 -5.25 21.94 7.88
N VAL A 64 -5.05 21.14 6.86
CA VAL A 64 -5.75 19.88 6.65
C VAL A 64 -4.80 18.71 6.88
N ILE A 65 -5.17 17.85 7.83
CA ILE A 65 -4.42 16.64 8.18
C ILE A 65 -5.30 15.43 7.87
N THR A 66 -4.75 14.45 7.18
CA THR A 66 -5.39 13.16 6.97
C THR A 66 -4.50 12.04 7.54
N SER A 67 -5.10 10.90 7.87
CA SER A 67 -4.34 9.69 8.20
C SER A 67 -4.68 8.59 7.21
N ILE A 68 -3.70 7.75 6.91
CA ILE A 68 -3.88 6.56 6.08
C ILE A 68 -3.43 5.31 6.84
N ASP A 69 -4.14 4.24 6.60
CA ASP A 69 -3.79 2.92 7.11
C ASP A 69 -2.89 2.23 6.07
N ASN A 70 -1.61 2.61 6.12
CA ASN A 70 -0.61 2.08 5.20
C ASN A 70 -0.29 0.62 5.53
N VAL A 71 0.11 -0.12 4.51
CA VAL A 71 0.42 -1.55 4.58
C VAL A 71 1.89 -1.79 4.24
N SER A 72 2.46 -2.89 4.78
CA SER A 72 3.84 -3.32 4.47
C SER A 72 3.98 -3.96 3.08
N THR A 73 2.85 -4.39 2.51
CA THR A 73 2.79 -5.01 1.17
C THR A 73 2.34 -4.00 0.11
N ILE A 74 2.12 -4.48 -1.12
CA ILE A 74 1.59 -3.62 -2.19
C ILE A 74 0.19 -3.14 -1.83
N PRO A 75 -0.08 -1.82 -1.84
CA PRO A 75 -1.41 -1.27 -1.62
C PRO A 75 -2.43 -1.85 -2.59
N THR A 76 -3.60 -2.23 -2.09
CA THR A 76 -4.67 -2.86 -2.90
C THR A 76 -5.89 -1.97 -3.06
N SER A 77 -5.95 -0.86 -2.34
CA SER A 77 -7.06 0.08 -2.37
C SER A 77 -6.55 1.51 -2.51
N ARG A 78 -7.34 2.37 -3.14
CA ARG A 78 -7.01 3.80 -3.35
C ARG A 78 -6.74 4.54 -2.03
N SER A 79 -7.42 4.14 -0.95
CA SER A 79 -7.22 4.74 0.37
C SER A 79 -5.87 4.43 1.02
N GLN A 80 -5.08 3.53 0.44
CA GLN A 80 -3.74 3.17 0.88
C GLN A 80 -2.64 3.85 0.05
N HIS A 81 -3.01 4.62 -0.98
CA HIS A 81 -2.10 5.37 -1.81
C HIS A 81 -2.03 6.84 -1.39
N LEU A 82 -0.82 7.36 -1.20
CA LEU A 82 -0.63 8.77 -0.83
C LEU A 82 -0.96 9.69 -2.01
N THR A 83 -0.66 9.26 -3.22
CA THR A 83 -0.89 10.02 -4.46
C THR A 83 -2.35 10.12 -4.87
N ASP A 84 -3.24 9.28 -4.30
CA ASP A 84 -4.68 9.38 -4.50
C ASP A 84 -5.35 10.41 -3.55
N MET A 85 -4.59 10.99 -2.63
CA MET A 85 -5.07 12.05 -1.74
C MET A 85 -5.11 13.39 -2.49
N PRO A 86 -6.06 14.28 -2.15
CA PRO A 86 -6.09 15.62 -2.74
C PRO A 86 -4.80 16.41 -2.49
N ASP A 87 -4.29 17.08 -3.51
CA ASP A 87 -3.07 17.87 -3.44
C ASP A 87 -3.12 19.00 -2.40
N SER A 88 -4.33 19.44 -2.01
CA SER A 88 -4.53 20.48 -0.99
C SER A 88 -4.28 20.03 0.45
N ILE A 89 -4.02 18.74 0.69
CA ILE A 89 -3.72 18.23 2.02
C ILE A 89 -2.31 18.66 2.44
N ASP A 90 -2.19 19.21 3.66
CA ASP A 90 -0.92 19.70 4.20
C ASP A 90 -0.10 18.59 4.83
N TYR A 91 -0.78 17.66 5.54
CA TYR A 91 -0.11 16.58 6.25
C TYR A 91 -0.84 15.25 6.01
N ILE A 92 -0.07 14.23 5.66
CA ILE A 92 -0.52 12.83 5.63
C ILE A 92 0.19 12.10 6.78
N CYS A 93 -0.59 11.50 7.68
CA CYS A 93 -0.08 10.71 8.79
C CYS A 93 -0.18 9.22 8.46
N LEU A 94 0.95 8.52 8.50
CA LEU A 94 1.03 7.07 8.36
C LEU A 94 0.72 6.41 9.70
N ASN A 95 -0.25 5.50 9.75
CA ASN A 95 -0.62 4.80 10.97
C ASN A 95 0.40 3.71 11.36
N ASN A 96 1.12 3.15 10.38
CA ASN A 96 2.12 2.11 10.58
C ASN A 96 3.48 2.57 10.06
N ILE A 97 4.18 3.40 10.84
CA ILE A 97 5.48 3.96 10.44
C ILE A 97 6.57 2.89 10.25
N MET A 98 6.47 1.77 10.97
CA MET A 98 7.44 0.66 10.89
C MET A 98 7.22 -0.24 9.67
N GLU A 99 6.08 -0.13 9.01
CA GLU A 99 5.66 -0.98 7.90
C GLU A 99 5.28 -0.14 6.68
N VAL A 100 6.28 0.48 6.06
CA VAL A 100 6.08 1.29 4.84
C VAL A 100 6.44 0.46 3.62
N SER A 101 5.49 0.25 2.71
CA SER A 101 5.76 -0.44 1.45
C SER A 101 6.67 0.37 0.52
N GLU A 102 7.36 -0.29 -0.40
CA GLU A 102 8.17 0.40 -1.43
C GLU A 102 7.33 1.36 -2.28
N VAL A 103 6.08 1.01 -2.53
CA VAL A 103 5.13 1.85 -3.26
C VAL A 103 4.86 3.13 -2.48
N ASN A 104 4.47 3.03 -1.20
CA ASN A 104 4.23 4.21 -0.37
C ASN A 104 5.50 5.04 -0.16
N ALA A 105 6.67 4.42 -0.07
CA ALA A 105 7.95 5.13 0.01
C ALA A 105 8.22 6.00 -1.23
N SER A 106 7.95 5.46 -2.42
CA SER A 106 8.03 6.21 -3.68
C SER A 106 7.02 7.34 -3.75
N GLU A 107 5.76 7.06 -3.37
CA GLU A 107 4.68 8.06 -3.35
C GLU A 107 4.94 9.21 -2.35
N MET A 108 5.66 8.93 -1.24
CA MET A 108 6.06 9.99 -0.31
C MET A 108 6.94 11.06 -0.97
N GLU A 109 7.81 10.70 -1.90
CA GLU A 109 8.63 11.67 -2.63
C GLU A 109 7.75 12.55 -3.53
N GLU A 110 6.75 11.95 -4.18
CA GLU A 110 5.84 12.65 -5.06
C GLU A 110 4.96 13.66 -4.30
N VAL A 111 4.31 13.24 -3.22
CA VAL A 111 3.47 14.16 -2.43
C VAL A 111 4.29 15.27 -1.75
N ARG A 112 5.55 15.00 -1.37
CA ARG A 112 6.47 16.03 -0.85
C ARG A 112 6.83 17.07 -1.89
N ARG A 113 6.95 16.70 -3.16
CA ARG A 113 7.14 17.63 -4.28
C ARG A 113 5.98 18.62 -4.38
N LEU A 114 4.78 18.19 -4.04
CA LEU A 114 3.58 19.02 -3.97
C LEU A 114 3.45 19.83 -2.66
N GLY A 115 4.46 19.79 -1.78
CA GLY A 115 4.49 20.50 -0.52
C GLY A 115 3.74 19.82 0.64
N THR A 116 3.19 18.62 0.44
CA THR A 116 2.58 17.83 1.50
C THR A 116 3.65 17.23 2.40
N LYS A 117 3.47 17.32 3.71
CA LYS A 117 4.36 16.71 4.70
C LYS A 117 3.84 15.35 5.12
N VAL A 118 4.73 14.36 5.18
CA VAL A 118 4.39 13.03 5.64
C VAL A 118 4.88 12.85 7.08
N LEU A 119 3.97 12.49 7.96
CA LEU A 119 4.18 12.23 9.38
C LEU A 119 3.99 10.74 9.66
N GLY A 120 4.58 10.25 10.73
CA GLY A 120 4.31 8.91 11.25
C GLY A 120 3.63 8.98 12.60
N LEU A 121 2.64 8.12 12.81
CA LEU A 121 2.02 7.94 14.11
C LEU A 121 2.94 7.08 14.98
N VAL A 122 3.29 7.59 16.15
CA VAL A 122 3.96 6.81 17.21
C VAL A 122 2.90 6.40 18.21
N ASP A 123 2.60 5.10 18.22
CA ASP A 123 1.63 4.50 19.12
C ASP A 123 2.38 3.83 20.28
N PHE A 124 2.37 4.49 21.44
CA PHE A 124 3.09 4.01 22.62
C PHE A 124 2.55 2.66 23.12
N ASP A 125 1.24 2.43 23.05
CA ASP A 125 0.64 1.17 23.49
C ASP A 125 1.10 -0.02 22.64
N LYS A 126 1.32 0.20 21.34
CA LYS A 126 1.90 -0.81 20.44
C LYS A 126 3.35 -1.10 20.79
N ILE A 127 4.15 -0.06 21.07
CA ILE A 127 5.55 -0.20 21.48
C ILE A 127 5.63 -0.96 22.80
N GLU A 128 4.84 -0.58 23.81
CA GLU A 128 4.80 -1.27 25.09
C GLU A 128 4.38 -2.74 24.95
N SER A 129 3.39 -3.01 24.13
CA SER A 129 2.92 -4.38 23.85
C SER A 129 3.98 -5.23 23.16
N ALA A 130 4.70 -4.65 22.19
CA ALA A 130 5.81 -5.34 21.52
C ALA A 130 6.96 -5.62 22.48
N TRP A 131 7.28 -4.68 23.37
CA TRP A 131 8.28 -4.87 24.40
C TRP A 131 7.91 -5.99 25.40
N LYS A 132 6.66 -5.98 25.91
CA LYS A 132 6.16 -7.06 26.77
C LYS A 132 6.29 -8.43 26.11
N LYS A 133 5.98 -8.51 24.82
CA LYS A 133 6.13 -9.77 24.08
C LYS A 133 7.58 -10.26 24.02
N ILE A 134 8.54 -9.35 23.85
CA ILE A 134 9.98 -9.69 23.88
C ILE A 134 10.36 -10.26 25.26
N LEU A 135 9.92 -9.60 26.33
CA LEU A 135 10.20 -10.08 27.70
C LEU A 135 9.57 -11.45 27.98
N ASP A 136 8.35 -11.70 27.50
CA ASP A 136 7.69 -13.01 27.66
C ASP A 136 8.41 -14.10 26.87
N GLU A 137 8.90 -13.82 25.68
CA GLU A 137 9.69 -14.76 24.86
C GLU A 137 11.05 -15.05 25.50
N GLU A 138 11.73 -14.05 26.06
CA GLU A 138 12.99 -14.24 26.81
C GLU A 138 12.77 -15.08 28.07
N ALA A 139 11.72 -14.80 28.83
CA ALA A 139 11.38 -15.56 30.03
C ALA A 139 11.05 -17.04 29.71
N ALA A 140 10.35 -17.29 28.59
CA ALA A 140 10.07 -18.64 28.13
C ALA A 140 11.36 -19.40 27.70
N ASN A 141 12.29 -18.71 27.07
CA ASN A 141 13.57 -19.30 26.66
C ASN A 141 14.47 -19.63 27.86
N VAL A 142 14.49 -18.81 28.91
CA VAL A 142 15.24 -19.09 30.15
C VAL A 142 14.72 -20.34 30.86
N GLN A 143 13.39 -20.56 30.84
CA GLN A 143 12.82 -21.77 31.43
C GLN A 143 13.20 -23.06 30.69
N THR A 144 13.44 -23.00 29.38
CA THR A 144 13.87 -24.19 28.62
C THR A 144 15.36 -24.52 28.78
N VAL A 145 16.20 -23.54 29.15
CA VAL A 145 17.64 -23.72 29.34
C VAL A 145 17.98 -24.17 30.78
N SER A 146 17.11 -23.87 31.75
CA SER A 146 17.33 -24.25 33.16
C SER A 146 17.18 -25.75 33.45
N ASP A 147 16.73 -26.56 32.50
CA ASP A 147 16.65 -28.02 32.61
C ASP A 147 17.96 -28.75 32.19
N GLU A 148 18.97 -28.05 31.67
CA GLU A 148 20.20 -28.73 31.17
C GLU A 148 21.54 -28.28 31.71
N THR A 149 21.69 -27.16 32.46
CA THR A 149 23.04 -26.84 33.04
C THR A 149 22.96 -25.92 34.25
N GLU A 150 23.31 -26.44 35.41
CA GLU A 150 23.89 -25.67 36.51
C GLU A 150 25.27 -25.14 36.08
N ASN A 151 25.39 -23.83 35.82
CA ASN A 151 26.67 -23.16 35.95
C ASN A 151 26.49 -21.67 36.22
N GLU A 152 27.09 -21.26 37.33
CA GLU A 152 27.07 -19.93 37.91
C GLU A 152 27.76 -18.91 37.00
N GLY A 153 27.06 -17.84 36.74
CA GLY A 153 27.60 -16.57 36.28
C GLY A 153 26.55 -15.49 36.63
N GLU A 154 26.75 -14.86 37.81
CA GLU A 154 25.95 -13.70 38.21
C GLU A 154 26.22 -12.53 37.24
N GLU A 155 25.41 -12.43 36.16
CA GLU A 155 25.20 -11.14 35.48
C GLU A 155 24.13 -10.40 36.29
N GLU A 156 24.48 -9.19 36.77
CA GLU A 156 23.51 -8.31 37.42
C GLU A 156 22.30 -8.10 36.48
N PRO A 157 21.07 -8.31 36.98
CA PRO A 157 19.88 -8.15 36.13
C PRO A 157 19.77 -6.69 35.72
N VAL A 158 19.98 -6.43 34.43
CA VAL A 158 19.69 -5.11 33.82
C VAL A 158 18.21 -4.80 34.04
N ASP A 159 17.93 -3.66 34.67
CA ASP A 159 16.55 -3.22 34.92
C ASP A 159 15.76 -3.16 33.61
N ASN A 160 14.61 -3.81 33.58
CA ASN A 160 13.73 -3.84 32.39
C ASN A 160 13.29 -2.44 31.96
N ALA A 161 13.26 -1.47 32.84
CA ALA A 161 12.96 -0.08 32.51
C ALA A 161 14.09 0.56 31.68
N THR A 162 15.36 0.27 32.01
CA THR A 162 16.52 0.73 31.24
C THR A 162 16.55 0.10 29.86
N ARG A 163 16.28 -1.21 29.75
CA ARG A 163 16.19 -1.92 28.46
C ARG A 163 15.07 -1.39 27.57
N PHE A 164 13.94 -0.98 28.17
CA PHE A 164 12.84 -0.40 27.39
C PHE A 164 13.19 0.98 26.80
N ILE A 165 14.01 1.78 27.48
CA ILE A 165 14.47 3.08 26.97
C ILE A 165 15.42 2.91 25.78
N GLU A 166 16.14 1.81 25.73
CA GLU A 166 17.09 1.49 24.65
C GLU A 166 16.40 0.81 23.44
N TYR A 167 15.19 0.26 23.63
CA TYR A 167 14.38 -0.35 22.57
C TYR A 167 13.72 0.67 21.66
#